data_d391b917179362754d0a4121a1a0bc13
#
_entry.id   d391b917179362754d0a4121a1a0bc13
#
_cell.length_a   1.000
_cell.length_b   1.000
_cell.length_c   1.000
_cell.angle_alpha   90.00
_cell.angle_beta   90.00
_cell.angle_gamma   90.00
#
_symmetry.space_group_name_H-M   'P 1'
#
loop_
_entity.id
_entity.type
_entity.pdbx_description
1 polymer ?
#
loop_
_entity_poly.entity_id
_entity_poly.type
_entity_poly.pdbx_seq_one_letter_code
_entity_poly.pdbx_strand_id
1 'polypeptide(L)'
;MIIKIFDYLDKNDIEVYFVGQKTGTCTSNYVVVKDAGTLGYDGGNKVGNQLIDLLFFVPQNCYTEMEQFKNDIKTLMKDFTDVRYTGQETPIITDDDYKALSCSVMYQNQKLL
;
A
#
# COMPACT_ATOMS: atom_id res chain seq x y z
N MET A 1 0.50 6.42 11.50
CA MET A 1 -0.44 6.16 10.40
C MET A 1 -0.27 4.76 9.80
N ILE A 2 0.96 4.30 9.65
CA ILE A 2 1.24 2.95 9.11
C ILE A 2 0.50 1.86 9.91
N ILE A 3 0.57 1.93 11.24
CA ILE A 3 -0.08 0.95 12.13
C ILE A 3 -1.61 1.03 12.00
N LYS A 4 -2.16 2.22 11.87
CA LYS A 4 -3.61 2.40 11.70
C LYS A 4 -4.12 1.79 10.40
N ILE A 5 -3.37 1.93 9.32
CA ILE A 5 -3.72 1.34 8.02
C ILE A 5 -3.63 -0.18 8.11
N PHE A 6 -2.56 -0.69 8.72
CA PHE A 6 -2.39 -2.12 8.94
C PHE A 6 -3.60 -2.70 9.70
N ASP A 7 -3.97 -2.08 10.82
CA ASP A 7 -5.09 -2.54 11.63
C ASP A 7 -6.42 -2.48 10.88
N TYR A 8 -6.61 -1.43 10.08
CA TYR A 8 -7.81 -1.27 9.27
C TYR A 8 -7.95 -2.37 8.23
N LEU A 9 -6.87 -2.67 7.51
CA LEU A 9 -6.87 -3.74 6.50
C LEU A 9 -7.03 -5.11 7.13
N ASP A 10 -6.32 -5.36 8.23
CA ASP A 10 -6.41 -6.63 8.96
C ASP A 10 -7.83 -6.88 9.47
N LYS A 11 -8.48 -5.83 9.98
CA LYS A 11 -9.87 -5.90 10.46
C LYS A 11 -10.86 -6.22 9.34
N ASN A 12 -10.52 -5.86 8.10
CA ASN A 12 -11.35 -6.13 6.93
C ASN A 12 -10.95 -7.42 6.20
N ASP A 13 -10.27 -8.33 6.91
CA ASP A 13 -9.87 -9.66 6.43
C ASP A 13 -8.89 -9.61 5.23
N ILE A 14 -8.09 -8.56 5.15
CA ILE A 14 -7.02 -8.46 4.15
C ILE A 14 -5.74 -8.99 4.77
N GLU A 15 -5.08 -9.91 4.07
CA GLU A 15 -3.74 -10.37 4.47
C GLU A 15 -2.77 -9.20 4.28
N VAL A 16 -2.20 -8.68 5.38
CA VAL A 16 -1.39 -7.46 5.38
C VAL A 16 -0.15 -7.67 6.23
N TYR A 17 0.96 -7.07 5.79
CA TYR A 17 2.25 -7.16 6.45
C TYR A 17 2.93 -5.80 6.52
N PHE A 18 3.82 -5.61 7.49
CA PHE A 18 4.80 -4.55 7.46
C PHE A 18 5.98 -4.96 6.58
N VAL A 19 6.79 -3.99 6.17
CA VAL A 19 8.00 -4.24 5.37
C VAL A 19 8.89 -5.26 6.08
N GLY A 20 9.32 -6.30 5.34
CA GLY A 20 10.23 -7.33 5.84
C GLY A 20 9.57 -8.49 6.57
N GLN A 21 8.28 -8.46 6.82
CA GLN A 21 7.59 -9.55 7.52
C GLN A 21 7.27 -10.75 6.62
N LYS A 22 6.98 -10.50 5.34
CA LYS A 22 6.60 -11.56 4.40
C LYS A 22 7.77 -11.91 3.52
N THR A 23 8.14 -13.19 3.49
CA THR A 23 9.21 -13.73 2.67
C THR A 23 8.73 -15.00 1.96
N GLY A 24 9.49 -15.42 0.94
CA GLY A 24 9.19 -16.64 0.20
C GLY A 24 8.20 -16.44 -0.94
N THR A 25 7.86 -17.55 -1.58
CA THR A 25 6.98 -17.55 -2.75
C THR A 25 5.58 -17.03 -2.40
N CYS A 26 5.04 -16.16 -3.27
CA CYS A 26 3.69 -15.63 -3.12
C CYS A 26 2.67 -16.73 -3.48
N THR A 27 1.87 -17.11 -2.49
CA THR A 27 0.83 -18.14 -2.65
C THR A 27 -0.58 -17.61 -2.44
N SER A 28 -0.70 -16.36 -2.00
CA SER A 28 -1.98 -15.69 -1.76
C SER A 28 -1.84 -14.20 -2.02
N ASN A 29 -2.97 -13.52 -2.17
CA ASN A 29 -2.97 -12.05 -2.32
C ASN A 29 -2.66 -11.40 -1.00
N TYR A 30 -1.73 -10.45 -0.98
CA TYR A 30 -1.44 -9.69 0.24
C TYR A 30 -0.97 -8.28 -0.06
N VAL A 31 -1.01 -7.44 0.98
CA VAL A 31 -0.59 -6.04 0.93
C VAL A 31 0.56 -5.84 1.90
N VAL A 32 1.56 -5.07 1.50
CA VAL A 32 2.61 -4.60 2.40
C VAL A 32 2.44 -3.10 2.58
N VAL A 33 2.35 -2.66 3.83
CA VAL A 33 2.24 -1.24 4.17
C VAL A 33 3.64 -0.70 4.41
N LYS A 34 4.02 0.32 3.63
CA LYS A 34 5.38 0.88 3.66
C LYS A 34 5.33 2.38 3.89
N ASP A 35 6.14 2.86 4.85
CA ASP A 35 6.39 4.29 5.01
C ASP A 35 7.31 4.75 3.88
N ALA A 36 6.82 5.64 3.03
CA ALA A 36 7.58 6.15 1.89
C ALA A 36 8.24 7.50 2.19
N GLY A 37 8.21 7.95 3.45
CA GLY A 37 8.86 9.18 3.88
C GLY A 37 7.88 10.31 4.12
N THR A 38 8.42 11.47 4.48
CA THR A 38 7.64 12.67 4.79
C THR A 38 8.16 13.83 3.97
N LEU A 39 7.23 14.60 3.36
CA LEU A 39 7.55 15.81 2.62
C LEU A 39 7.01 17.02 3.39
N GLY A 40 7.90 18.02 3.64
CA GLY A 40 7.47 19.30 4.19
C GLY A 40 6.86 20.17 3.12
N TYR A 41 5.99 21.11 3.51
CA TYR A 41 5.46 22.11 2.61
C TYR A 41 6.50 23.20 2.35
N ASP A 42 6.45 23.81 1.17
CA ASP A 42 7.31 24.95 0.82
C ASP A 42 7.14 26.09 1.84
N GLY A 43 8.26 26.59 2.34
CA GLY A 43 8.27 27.66 3.33
C GLY A 43 7.79 27.29 4.70
N GLY A 44 7.43 26.03 4.93
CA GLY A 44 6.96 25.52 6.23
C GLY A 44 7.83 24.38 6.73
N ASN A 45 8.13 24.38 8.01
CA ASN A 45 8.87 23.30 8.65
C ASN A 45 8.08 22.66 9.79
N LYS A 46 6.79 22.98 9.93
CA LYS A 46 5.93 22.47 11.00
C LYS A 46 4.90 21.47 10.55
N VAL A 47 4.57 21.48 9.27
CA VAL A 47 3.53 20.63 8.66
C VAL A 47 4.08 20.03 7.39
N GLY A 48 3.78 18.77 7.18
CA GLY A 48 4.14 18.06 5.95
C GLY A 48 3.17 16.93 5.69
N ASN A 49 3.45 16.14 4.66
CA ASN A 49 2.69 14.95 4.33
C ASN A 49 3.55 13.72 4.55
N GLN A 50 3.03 12.75 5.29
CA GLN A 50 3.58 11.42 5.31
C GLN A 50 3.09 10.69 4.08
N LEU A 51 4.02 10.10 3.33
CA LEU A 51 3.73 9.29 2.15
C LEU A 51 3.72 7.83 2.55
N ILE A 52 2.72 7.10 2.08
CA ILE A 52 2.51 5.70 2.43
C ILE A 52 2.29 4.94 1.14
N ASP A 53 3.12 3.91 0.91
CA ASP A 53 2.91 2.99 -0.21
C ASP A 53 2.19 1.75 0.27
N LEU A 54 1.12 1.40 -0.42
CA LEU A 54 0.53 0.08 -0.32
C LEU A 54 1.05 -0.74 -1.49
N LEU A 55 1.84 -1.75 -1.18
CA LEU A 55 2.39 -2.67 -2.17
C LEU A 55 1.47 -3.89 -2.26
N PHE A 56 1.02 -4.19 -3.48
CA PHE A 56 0.11 -5.31 -3.72
C PHE A 56 0.87 -6.46 -4.33
N PHE A 57 0.61 -7.68 -3.85
CA PHE A 57 1.21 -8.90 -4.37
C PHE A 57 0.12 -9.93 -4.63
N VAL A 58 0.15 -10.53 -5.82
CA VAL A 58 -0.67 -11.69 -6.15
C VAL A 58 0.23 -12.74 -6.80
N PRO A 59 -0.13 -14.04 -6.74
CA PRO A 59 0.66 -15.07 -7.40
C PRO A 59 0.84 -14.80 -8.89
N GLN A 60 1.99 -15.22 -9.44
CA GLN A 60 2.24 -15.14 -10.88
C GLN A 60 1.10 -15.81 -11.66
N ASN A 61 0.84 -15.32 -12.88
CA ASN A 61 -0.22 -15.80 -13.78
C ASN A 61 -1.64 -15.42 -13.34
N CYS A 62 -1.78 -14.52 -12.35
CA CYS A 62 -3.07 -14.06 -11.83
C CYS A 62 -3.31 -12.57 -12.14
N TYR A 63 -3.08 -12.15 -13.41
CA TYR A 63 -3.13 -10.72 -13.77
C TYR A 63 -4.51 -10.10 -13.51
N THR A 64 -5.58 -10.79 -13.93
CA THR A 64 -6.93 -10.28 -13.69
C THR A 64 -7.27 -10.21 -12.21
N GLU A 65 -6.75 -11.13 -11.42
CA GLU A 65 -6.90 -11.11 -9.96
C GLU A 65 -6.19 -9.92 -9.33
N MET A 66 -5.02 -9.53 -9.87
CA MET A 66 -4.33 -8.32 -9.43
C MET A 66 -5.20 -7.08 -9.64
N GLU A 67 -5.82 -6.93 -10.81
CA GLU A 67 -6.70 -5.80 -11.10
C GLU A 67 -7.87 -5.75 -10.10
N GLN A 68 -8.49 -6.89 -9.84
CA GLN A 68 -9.60 -6.99 -8.91
C GLN A 68 -9.17 -6.68 -7.48
N PHE A 69 -8.07 -7.27 -7.03
CA PHE A 69 -7.52 -7.06 -5.69
C PHE A 69 -7.18 -5.59 -5.46
N LYS A 70 -6.49 -4.98 -6.42
CA LYS A 70 -6.13 -3.56 -6.36
C LYS A 70 -7.38 -2.69 -6.23
N ASN A 71 -8.41 -2.94 -7.03
CA ASN A 71 -9.65 -2.19 -6.98
C ASN A 71 -10.38 -2.38 -5.65
N ASP A 72 -10.38 -3.59 -5.10
CA ASP A 72 -11.01 -3.89 -3.81
C ASP A 72 -10.34 -3.10 -2.68
N ILE A 73 -9.02 -3.09 -2.66
CA ILE A 73 -8.27 -2.34 -1.63
C ILE A 73 -8.48 -0.84 -1.80
N LYS A 74 -8.45 -0.32 -3.02
CA LYS A 74 -8.71 1.11 -3.26
C LYS A 74 -10.11 1.50 -2.80
N THR A 75 -11.09 0.64 -2.97
CA THR A 75 -12.46 0.87 -2.50
C THR A 75 -12.51 0.90 -0.97
N LEU A 76 -11.84 -0.04 -0.30
CA LEU A 76 -11.74 -0.04 1.16
C LEU A 76 -11.09 1.26 1.67
N MET A 77 -10.01 1.70 1.01
CA MET A 77 -9.28 2.89 1.43
C MET A 77 -10.07 4.19 1.26
N LYS A 78 -11.10 4.22 0.42
CA LYS A 78 -11.97 5.38 0.32
C LYS A 78 -12.72 5.67 1.63
N ASP A 79 -13.01 4.65 2.39
CA ASP A 79 -13.68 4.79 3.68
C ASP A 79 -12.71 5.10 4.82
N PHE A 80 -11.41 4.97 4.58
CA PHE A 80 -10.37 5.31 5.55
C PHE A 80 -9.95 6.76 5.33
N THR A 81 -10.67 7.69 5.96
CA THR A 81 -10.56 9.12 5.67
C THR A 81 -9.33 9.80 6.25
N ASP A 82 -8.53 9.10 7.06
CA ASP A 82 -7.30 9.63 7.64
C ASP A 82 -6.21 9.84 6.60
N VAL A 83 -6.34 9.25 5.43
CA VAL A 83 -5.37 9.38 4.34
C VAL A 83 -6.09 9.76 3.04
N ARG A 84 -5.32 10.33 2.10
CA ARG A 84 -5.80 10.71 0.78
C ARG A 84 -5.03 9.94 -0.28
N TYR A 85 -5.75 9.53 -1.32
CA TYR A 85 -5.13 8.98 -2.52
C TYR A 85 -4.35 10.08 -3.24
N THR A 86 -3.06 9.81 -3.57
CA THR A 86 -2.21 10.81 -4.22
C THR A 86 -2.34 10.82 -5.75
N GLY A 87 -2.95 9.78 -6.32
CA GLY A 87 -2.97 9.59 -7.77
C GLY A 87 -1.74 8.87 -8.31
N GLN A 88 -0.75 8.58 -7.47
CA GLN A 88 0.47 7.88 -7.90
C GLN A 88 0.31 6.37 -7.73
N GLU A 89 0.49 5.66 -8.82
CA GLU A 89 0.45 4.20 -8.87
C GLU A 89 1.59 3.71 -9.74
N THR A 90 2.14 2.55 -9.43
CA THR A 90 3.13 1.92 -10.30
C THR A 90 2.45 0.90 -11.20
N PRO A 91 3.04 0.61 -12.38
CA PRO A 91 2.50 -0.44 -13.23
C PRO A 91 2.67 -1.81 -12.58
N ILE A 92 1.87 -2.77 -13.02
CA ILE A 92 1.98 -4.16 -12.59
C ILE A 92 3.23 -4.75 -13.21
N ILE A 93 4.13 -5.27 -12.38
CA ILE A 93 5.38 -5.90 -12.80
C ILE A 93 5.48 -7.31 -12.24
N THR A 94 6.35 -8.11 -12.83
CA THR A 94 6.67 -9.44 -12.32
C THR A 94 7.81 -9.34 -11.31
N ASP A 95 7.63 -9.96 -10.15
CA ASP A 95 8.66 -10.12 -9.13
C ASP A 95 9.10 -11.58 -9.13
N ASP A 96 10.27 -11.86 -9.72
CA ASP A 96 10.74 -13.24 -9.88
C ASP A 96 11.21 -13.85 -8.56
N ASP A 97 11.66 -13.05 -7.61
CA ASP A 97 12.11 -13.55 -6.31
C ASP A 97 10.96 -14.15 -5.50
N TYR A 98 9.79 -13.53 -5.56
CA TYR A 98 8.60 -13.98 -4.83
C TYR A 98 7.62 -14.75 -5.71
N LYS A 99 7.92 -14.93 -7.00
CA LYS A 99 7.00 -15.55 -7.96
C LYS A 99 5.63 -14.86 -7.92
N ALA A 100 5.64 -13.53 -8.01
CA ALA A 100 4.46 -12.70 -7.83
C ALA A 100 4.33 -11.65 -8.93
N LEU A 101 3.12 -11.16 -9.13
CA LEU A 101 2.88 -9.86 -9.75
C LEU A 101 2.82 -8.82 -8.63
N SER A 102 3.37 -7.64 -8.86
CA SER A 102 3.34 -6.58 -7.86
C SER A 102 3.09 -5.21 -8.49
N CYS A 103 2.46 -4.35 -7.72
CA CYS A 103 2.30 -2.93 -8.03
C CYS A 103 2.09 -2.18 -6.72
N SER A 104 2.03 -0.85 -6.79
CA SER A 104 1.79 -0.05 -5.59
C SER A 104 0.85 1.10 -5.87
N VAL A 105 0.19 1.56 -4.82
CA VAL A 105 -0.66 2.76 -4.81
C VAL A 105 -0.20 3.62 -3.65
N MET A 106 -0.01 4.92 -3.88
CA MET A 106 0.49 5.83 -2.86
C MET A 106 -0.65 6.65 -2.23
N TYR A 107 -0.59 6.74 -0.91
CA TYR A 107 -1.48 7.55 -0.09
C TYR A 107 -0.66 8.57 0.70
N GLN A 108 -1.33 9.60 1.21
CA GLN A 108 -0.69 10.60 2.04
C GLN A 108 -1.60 11.02 3.19
N ASN A 109 -0.98 11.43 4.31
CA ASN A 109 -1.69 12.10 5.38
C ASN A 109 -0.91 13.31 5.84
N GLN A 110 -1.62 14.34 6.33
CA GLN A 110 -1.00 15.52 6.88
C GLN A 110 -0.36 15.17 8.23
N LYS A 111 0.86 15.63 8.45
CA LYS A 111 1.64 15.30 9.63
C LYS A 111 2.32 16.54 10.17
N LEU A 112 2.29 16.72 11.49
CA LEU A 112 3.10 17.74 12.16
C LEU A 112 4.55 17.28 12.18
N LEU A 113 5.44 18.18 11.75
CA LEU A 113 6.88 17.91 11.69
C LEU A 113 7.59 18.33 13.00
#